data_a5d61d08eb9e5fe6e9077438f2d5df5f
#
_entry.id   a5d61d08eb9e5fe6e9077438f2d5df5f
#
_cell.length_a   1.000
_cell.length_b   1.000
_cell.length_c   1.000
_cell.angle_alpha   90.00
_cell.angle_beta   90.00
_cell.angle_gamma   90.00
#
_symmetry.space_group_name_H-M   'P 1'
#
loop_
_entity.id
_entity.type
_entity.pdbx_description
1 polymer ?
#
loop_
_entity_poly.entity_id
_entity_poly.type
_entity_poly.pdbx_seq_one_letter_code
_entity_poly.pdbx_strand_id
1 'polypeptide(L)'
;MAPNNGNPAIDPRSGFCKSNSIFYSKRKPTAHPPNHALDVTTFISSRAHHGKVAFVDASTGRQLTFAQLWRAVDSVATFLSDNGVRKGHVILILSPNSVFVPAVCLAAMSLGAVITTANPLNTAGEIVKQIADSKPVLAFTTRQLVPKLSVSPNLLRIVLLDEQSKPAVENPRIVATLEEMLKKQPSETRRVRDRVNQDDTATLLYSSGTTGASKGVETSHKSFIAMIQILIGRFGLDEGEHRFLCVAPMFHIYGLIYALALPASGTTAVILSKYDMHDMLSAIEKYRITNTSLVPPVLVALVKGADEIRSRYDLSSLRTVSCGGAPLSKEVIEKVVERYPTVAILQAYGLTESTGVGATMNSLEESRRYGTVGLLSPNMEAKIVEPKTGEALSVNRTGEIWLRGPPIMKGYFLNAEATTLTLDPEGWLKTGDLCYIDDDGFIFVVDRLKELIKYKGYQVPPAELEALLLIHSEISDVAVIPFPDKEVGEYPMAYVVRKAGSNLSEGAVMDFVAGQVAPYKKIRRVAFIASIPKNQSGKILRKDLVQLATSKL
;
A
#
# COMPACT_ATOMS: atom_id res chain seq x y z
N MET A 1 -46.68 15.56 -21.54
CA MET A 1 -45.74 15.69 -20.43
C MET A 1 -44.97 14.37 -20.30
N ALA A 2 -43.74 14.32 -20.76
CA ALA A 2 -42.90 13.14 -20.64
C ALA A 2 -42.45 13.00 -19.16
N PRO A 3 -42.36 11.78 -18.60
CA PRO A 3 -41.86 11.61 -17.24
C PRO A 3 -40.39 12.03 -17.20
N ASN A 4 -40.10 12.97 -16.32
CA ASN A 4 -38.78 13.42 -15.99
C ASN A 4 -38.02 12.21 -15.37
N ASN A 5 -37.21 11.52 -16.15
CA ASN A 5 -36.26 10.54 -15.65
C ASN A 5 -35.20 11.30 -14.83
N GLY A 6 -35.54 11.63 -13.58
CA GLY A 6 -34.68 12.34 -12.67
C GLY A 6 -33.42 11.51 -12.37
N ASN A 7 -32.34 11.80 -13.09
CA ASN A 7 -31.03 11.46 -12.59
C ASN A 7 -30.91 12.05 -11.16
N PRO A 8 -30.55 11.28 -10.15
CA PRO A 8 -30.41 11.79 -8.79
C PRO A 8 -29.49 13.01 -8.80
N ALA A 9 -29.97 14.14 -8.26
CA ALA A 9 -29.19 15.37 -8.23
C ALA A 9 -27.95 15.19 -7.36
N ILE A 10 -26.80 14.99 -8.00
CA ILE A 10 -25.50 14.93 -7.34
C ILE A 10 -25.03 16.37 -7.13
N ASP A 11 -24.70 16.72 -5.89
CA ASP A 11 -24.07 18.01 -5.59
C ASP A 11 -22.67 18.07 -6.23
N PRO A 12 -22.43 19.00 -7.17
CA PRO A 12 -21.16 19.07 -7.89
C PRO A 12 -19.98 19.47 -7.00
N ARG A 13 -20.23 20.07 -5.83
CA ARG A 13 -19.18 20.48 -4.90
C ARG A 13 -18.69 19.33 -4.05
N SER A 14 -19.58 18.56 -3.45
CA SER A 14 -19.23 17.45 -2.57
C SER A 14 -19.22 16.08 -3.26
N GLY A 15 -19.93 15.94 -4.39
CA GLY A 15 -20.22 14.66 -5.00
C GLY A 15 -21.35 13.90 -4.30
N PHE A 16 -22.00 14.49 -3.28
CA PHE A 16 -23.04 13.83 -2.49
C PHE A 16 -24.39 13.81 -3.21
N CYS A 17 -25.03 12.67 -3.19
CA CYS A 17 -26.41 12.50 -3.69
C CYS A 17 -27.36 12.25 -2.53
N LYS A 18 -28.29 13.19 -2.27
CA LYS A 18 -29.25 13.10 -1.18
C LYS A 18 -30.24 11.94 -1.30
N SER A 19 -30.59 11.54 -2.52
CA SER A 19 -31.63 10.52 -2.73
C SER A 19 -31.20 9.11 -2.36
N ASN A 20 -29.88 8.82 -2.37
CA ASN A 20 -29.34 7.50 -2.05
C ASN A 20 -28.19 7.54 -1.02
N SER A 21 -27.85 8.74 -0.51
CA SER A 21 -26.77 8.95 0.47
C SER A 21 -25.41 8.42 0.02
N ILE A 22 -25.09 8.51 -1.29
CA ILE A 22 -23.84 8.09 -1.89
C ILE A 22 -23.02 9.32 -2.27
N PHE A 23 -21.72 9.25 -2.02
CA PHE A 23 -20.71 10.17 -2.55
C PHE A 23 -20.12 9.58 -3.83
N TYR A 24 -20.21 10.31 -4.92
CA TYR A 24 -19.65 9.95 -6.22
C TYR A 24 -18.32 10.67 -6.45
N SER A 25 -17.36 9.98 -7.11
CA SER A 25 -16.11 10.63 -7.49
C SER A 25 -16.37 11.84 -8.39
N LYS A 26 -15.73 12.96 -8.05
CA LYS A 26 -15.74 14.20 -8.86
C LYS A 26 -14.69 14.19 -9.98
N ARG A 27 -13.84 13.17 -9.99
CA ARG A 27 -12.78 13.02 -10.99
C ARG A 27 -13.36 12.52 -12.30
N LYS A 28 -12.71 12.91 -13.42
CA LYS A 28 -13.06 12.38 -14.73
C LYS A 28 -13.02 10.86 -14.71
N PRO A 29 -14.10 10.17 -15.08
CA PRO A 29 -14.11 8.72 -15.14
C PRO A 29 -13.02 8.17 -16.05
N THR A 30 -12.40 7.07 -15.66
CA THR A 30 -11.53 6.28 -16.53
C THR A 30 -12.37 5.27 -17.30
N ALA A 31 -12.13 5.15 -18.61
CA ALA A 31 -12.83 4.17 -19.44
C ALA A 31 -12.26 2.77 -19.15
N HIS A 32 -13.11 1.87 -18.68
CA HIS A 32 -12.72 0.49 -18.50
C HIS A 32 -12.69 -0.24 -19.85
N PRO A 33 -11.61 -1.02 -20.18
CA PRO A 33 -11.56 -1.74 -21.45
C PRO A 33 -12.73 -2.72 -21.58
N PRO A 34 -13.49 -2.68 -22.69
CA PRO A 34 -14.68 -3.52 -22.88
C PRO A 34 -14.34 -4.98 -23.17
N ASN A 35 -13.11 -5.28 -23.55
CA ASN A 35 -12.67 -6.64 -23.84
C ASN A 35 -12.55 -7.47 -22.57
N HIS A 36 -13.47 -8.39 -22.32
CA HIS A 36 -13.42 -9.29 -21.17
C HIS A 36 -12.20 -10.21 -21.17
N ALA A 37 -11.66 -10.57 -22.32
CA ALA A 37 -10.46 -11.39 -22.45
C ALA A 37 -9.21 -10.51 -22.45
N LEU A 38 -8.95 -9.85 -21.34
CA LEU A 38 -7.82 -8.96 -21.16
C LEU A 38 -7.18 -9.18 -19.79
N ASP A 39 -5.92 -9.55 -19.77
CA ASP A 39 -5.10 -9.61 -18.57
C ASP A 39 -4.27 -8.33 -18.36
N VAL A 40 -3.73 -8.16 -17.14
CA VAL A 40 -2.89 -7.00 -16.78
C VAL A 40 -1.68 -6.84 -17.68
N THR A 41 -1.04 -7.96 -18.06
CA THR A 41 0.19 -7.95 -18.89
C THR A 41 -0.11 -7.46 -20.29
N THR A 42 -1.17 -7.99 -20.91
CA THR A 42 -1.64 -7.55 -22.23
C THR A 42 -2.07 -6.08 -22.19
N PHE A 43 -2.75 -5.63 -21.13
CA PHE A 43 -3.13 -4.23 -20.97
C PHE A 43 -1.91 -3.32 -20.93
N ILE A 44 -0.86 -3.66 -20.16
CA ILE A 44 0.34 -2.83 -20.03
C ILE A 44 1.15 -2.87 -21.33
N SER A 45 1.35 -4.05 -21.94
CA SER A 45 2.18 -4.21 -23.14
C SER A 45 1.57 -3.60 -24.40
N SER A 46 0.23 -3.44 -24.44
CA SER A 46 -0.46 -2.77 -25.55
C SER A 46 -0.24 -1.26 -25.58
N ARG A 47 0.32 -0.67 -24.53
CA ARG A 47 0.57 0.76 -24.46
C ARG A 47 1.89 1.11 -25.14
N ALA A 48 1.90 2.21 -25.91
CA ALA A 48 3.11 2.64 -26.60
C ALA A 48 4.16 3.14 -25.59
N HIS A 49 5.31 2.48 -25.57
CA HIS A 49 6.46 2.90 -24.79
C HIS A 49 7.54 3.40 -25.74
N HIS A 50 7.80 4.70 -25.76
CA HIS A 50 8.77 5.30 -26.65
C HIS A 50 10.20 5.07 -26.13
N GLY A 51 10.69 3.85 -26.34
CA GLY A 51 12.09 3.52 -26.52
C GLY A 51 13.07 3.70 -25.37
N LYS A 52 12.60 3.78 -24.12
CA LYS A 52 13.48 4.13 -23.02
C LYS A 52 13.58 3.02 -21.96
N VAL A 53 14.32 3.31 -20.91
CA VAL A 53 14.55 2.42 -19.76
C VAL A 53 13.27 2.29 -18.96
N ALA A 54 12.83 1.06 -18.72
CA ALA A 54 11.67 0.78 -17.85
C ALA A 54 12.10 0.77 -16.38
N PHE A 55 13.17 0.03 -16.06
CA PHE A 55 13.65 -0.12 -14.70
C PHE A 55 15.16 0.12 -14.60
N VAL A 56 15.56 0.70 -13.46
CA VAL A 56 16.97 0.84 -13.05
C VAL A 56 17.11 0.28 -11.65
N ASP A 57 18.06 -0.60 -11.42
CA ASP A 57 18.46 -1.01 -10.07
C ASP A 57 19.34 0.09 -9.46
N ALA A 58 18.89 0.67 -8.35
CA ALA A 58 19.57 1.82 -7.74
C ALA A 58 20.98 1.48 -7.25
N SER A 59 21.22 0.26 -6.79
CA SER A 59 22.47 -0.18 -6.18
C SER A 59 23.53 -0.54 -7.22
N THR A 60 23.12 -1.29 -8.26
CA THR A 60 24.06 -1.80 -9.28
C THR A 60 24.13 -0.93 -10.52
N GLY A 61 23.16 -0.05 -10.74
CA GLY A 61 23.00 0.71 -11.98
C GLY A 61 22.50 -0.14 -13.17
N ARG A 62 22.17 -1.43 -12.96
CA ARG A 62 21.62 -2.30 -14.00
C ARG A 62 20.33 -1.70 -14.54
N GLN A 63 20.21 -1.61 -15.85
CA GLN A 63 19.05 -1.09 -16.55
C GLN A 63 18.32 -2.19 -17.30
N LEU A 64 17.00 -2.11 -17.34
CA LEU A 64 16.13 -2.85 -18.21
C LEU A 64 15.38 -1.88 -19.12
N THR A 65 15.64 -1.95 -20.43
CA THR A 65 14.81 -1.24 -21.41
C THR A 65 13.42 -1.89 -21.50
N PHE A 66 12.43 -1.21 -22.07
CA PHE A 66 11.12 -1.82 -22.30
C PHE A 66 11.21 -3.09 -23.16
N ALA A 67 12.06 -3.08 -24.18
CA ALA A 67 12.28 -4.29 -25.02
C ALA A 67 12.86 -5.46 -24.20
N GLN A 68 13.80 -5.18 -23.31
CA GLN A 68 14.37 -6.20 -22.40
C GLN A 68 13.35 -6.67 -21.36
N LEU A 69 12.50 -5.77 -20.85
CA LEU A 69 11.42 -6.13 -19.94
C LEU A 69 10.46 -7.13 -20.60
N TRP A 70 9.95 -6.82 -21.79
CA TRP A 70 9.00 -7.70 -22.48
C TRP A 70 9.64 -9.03 -22.87
N ARG A 71 10.92 -9.03 -23.30
CA ARG A 71 11.66 -10.27 -23.52
C ARG A 71 11.78 -11.09 -22.22
N ALA A 72 12.04 -10.45 -21.08
CA ALA A 72 12.11 -11.13 -19.80
C ALA A 72 10.74 -11.73 -19.41
N VAL A 73 9.65 -10.99 -19.61
CA VAL A 73 8.27 -11.46 -19.40
C VAL A 73 8.01 -12.71 -20.25
N ASP A 74 8.35 -12.69 -21.55
CA ASP A 74 8.14 -13.83 -22.44
C ASP A 74 9.01 -15.04 -22.07
N SER A 75 10.27 -14.83 -21.71
CA SER A 75 11.18 -15.90 -21.27
C SER A 75 10.70 -16.58 -20.00
N VAL A 76 10.26 -15.80 -19.00
CA VAL A 76 9.73 -16.32 -17.74
C VAL A 76 8.38 -17.01 -17.97
N ALA A 77 7.47 -16.43 -18.77
CA ALA A 77 6.19 -17.07 -19.10
C ALA A 77 6.38 -18.40 -19.83
N THR A 78 7.35 -18.45 -20.73
CA THR A 78 7.78 -19.66 -21.42
C THR A 78 8.22 -20.74 -20.44
N PHE A 79 9.15 -20.40 -19.54
CA PHE A 79 9.63 -21.33 -18.52
C PHE A 79 8.48 -21.83 -17.62
N LEU A 80 7.63 -20.93 -17.14
CA LEU A 80 6.49 -21.29 -16.29
C LEU A 80 5.55 -22.28 -17.01
N SER A 81 5.20 -21.99 -18.26
CA SER A 81 4.34 -22.86 -19.08
C SER A 81 4.96 -24.24 -19.31
N ASP A 82 6.28 -24.32 -19.64
CA ASP A 82 7.02 -25.58 -19.83
C ASP A 82 7.11 -26.40 -18.55
N ASN A 83 7.11 -25.73 -17.41
CA ASN A 83 7.09 -26.36 -16.09
C ASN A 83 5.67 -26.66 -15.57
N GLY A 84 4.66 -26.63 -16.44
CA GLY A 84 3.30 -27.04 -16.11
C GLY A 84 2.48 -26.01 -15.32
N VAL A 85 2.93 -24.74 -15.26
CA VAL A 85 2.11 -23.66 -14.68
C VAL A 85 0.94 -23.37 -15.63
N ARG A 86 -0.25 -23.30 -15.08
CA ARG A 86 -1.52 -23.09 -15.78
C ARG A 86 -2.33 -22.01 -15.08
N LYS A 87 -3.39 -21.55 -15.73
CA LYS A 87 -4.38 -20.62 -15.16
C LYS A 87 -4.85 -21.10 -13.79
N GLY A 88 -4.88 -20.18 -12.82
CA GLY A 88 -5.28 -20.45 -11.44
C GLY A 88 -4.18 -21.02 -10.54
N HIS A 89 -3.05 -21.48 -11.08
CA HIS A 89 -1.92 -21.89 -10.25
C HIS A 89 -1.31 -20.69 -9.53
N VAL A 90 -0.95 -20.85 -8.25
CA VAL A 90 -0.35 -19.79 -7.43
C VAL A 90 1.18 -19.82 -7.56
N ILE A 91 1.78 -18.64 -7.78
CA ILE A 91 3.22 -18.42 -7.80
C ILE A 91 3.59 -17.54 -6.60
N LEU A 92 4.50 -18.01 -5.75
CA LEU A 92 5.01 -17.27 -4.60
C LEU A 92 6.22 -16.40 -5.00
N ILE A 93 6.23 -15.14 -4.61
CA ILE A 93 7.41 -14.27 -4.67
C ILE A 93 7.85 -13.93 -3.24
N LEU A 94 9.02 -14.42 -2.85
CA LEU A 94 9.67 -14.13 -1.57
C LEU A 94 11.00 -13.45 -1.86
N SER A 95 10.99 -12.14 -2.03
CA SER A 95 12.16 -11.37 -2.47
C SER A 95 12.12 -9.93 -1.96
N PRO A 96 13.28 -9.31 -1.68
CA PRO A 96 13.38 -7.86 -1.65
C PRO A 96 12.92 -7.26 -2.98
N ASN A 97 12.78 -5.92 -3.04
CA ASN A 97 12.49 -5.27 -4.30
C ASN A 97 13.59 -5.57 -5.33
N SER A 98 13.19 -5.83 -6.56
CA SER A 98 14.10 -6.12 -7.68
C SER A 98 13.47 -5.65 -8.99
N VAL A 99 14.30 -5.24 -9.93
CA VAL A 99 13.88 -4.90 -11.30
C VAL A 99 13.18 -6.07 -12.02
N PHE A 100 13.36 -7.28 -11.52
CA PHE A 100 12.76 -8.49 -12.11
C PHE A 100 11.45 -8.92 -11.47
N VAL A 101 11.11 -8.45 -10.27
CA VAL A 101 9.83 -8.78 -9.64
C VAL A 101 8.64 -8.39 -10.53
N PRO A 102 8.59 -7.19 -11.14
CA PRO A 102 7.52 -6.86 -12.08
C PRO A 102 7.47 -7.79 -13.29
N ALA A 103 8.62 -8.17 -13.84
CA ALA A 103 8.67 -9.09 -14.99
C ALA A 103 8.10 -10.48 -14.66
N VAL A 104 8.43 -11.01 -13.46
CA VAL A 104 7.87 -12.29 -12.97
C VAL A 104 6.36 -12.18 -12.76
N CYS A 105 5.89 -11.09 -12.15
CA CYS A 105 4.46 -10.86 -11.95
C CYS A 105 3.70 -10.83 -13.30
N LEU A 106 4.19 -10.04 -14.25
CA LEU A 106 3.59 -9.93 -15.57
C LEU A 106 3.62 -11.25 -16.34
N ALA A 107 4.72 -12.01 -16.26
CA ALA A 107 4.83 -13.32 -16.88
C ALA A 107 3.78 -14.30 -16.33
N ALA A 108 3.62 -14.38 -15.02
CA ALA A 108 2.63 -15.25 -14.39
C ALA A 108 1.20 -14.81 -14.75
N MET A 109 0.91 -13.50 -14.65
CA MET A 109 -0.40 -12.94 -14.98
C MET A 109 -0.80 -13.18 -16.44
N SER A 110 0.16 -13.17 -17.39
CA SER A 110 -0.11 -13.47 -18.81
C SER A 110 -0.55 -14.92 -19.07
N LEU A 111 -0.28 -15.83 -18.13
CA LEU A 111 -0.72 -17.22 -18.15
C LEU A 111 -2.00 -17.44 -17.31
N GLY A 112 -2.55 -16.39 -16.68
CA GLY A 112 -3.63 -16.49 -15.72
C GLY A 112 -3.23 -17.15 -14.40
N ALA A 113 -1.93 -17.25 -14.12
CA ALA A 113 -1.44 -17.68 -12.81
C ALA A 113 -1.55 -16.54 -11.81
N VAL A 114 -1.81 -16.89 -10.55
CA VAL A 114 -2.07 -15.97 -9.45
C VAL A 114 -0.77 -15.66 -8.71
N ILE A 115 -0.44 -14.40 -8.56
CA ILE A 115 0.73 -13.97 -7.79
C ILE A 115 0.38 -13.85 -6.31
N THR A 116 1.16 -14.50 -5.45
CA THR A 116 1.20 -14.21 -4.02
C THR A 116 2.60 -13.74 -3.62
N THR A 117 2.67 -12.69 -2.81
CA THR A 117 3.95 -12.15 -2.34
C THR A 117 4.06 -12.33 -0.83
N ALA A 118 5.27 -12.60 -0.34
CA ALA A 118 5.54 -12.72 1.08
C ALA A 118 6.62 -11.72 1.52
N ASN A 119 6.46 -11.21 2.74
CA ASN A 119 7.46 -10.32 3.32
C ASN A 119 8.77 -11.08 3.61
N PRO A 120 9.91 -10.65 3.07
CA PRO A 120 11.21 -11.27 3.34
C PRO A 120 11.62 -11.31 4.81
N LEU A 121 11.07 -10.41 5.64
CA LEU A 121 11.34 -10.37 7.07
C LEU A 121 10.49 -11.35 7.88
N ASN A 122 9.42 -11.91 7.30
CA ASN A 122 8.63 -12.92 7.99
C ASN A 122 9.50 -14.10 8.45
N THR A 123 9.13 -14.67 9.58
CA THR A 123 9.75 -15.91 10.08
C THR A 123 9.44 -17.08 9.14
N ALA A 124 10.25 -18.14 9.22
CA ALA A 124 9.99 -19.35 8.44
C ALA A 124 8.60 -19.94 8.73
N GLY A 125 8.14 -19.90 9.99
CA GLY A 125 6.82 -20.38 10.39
C GLY A 125 5.66 -19.60 9.74
N GLU A 126 5.78 -18.27 9.67
CA GLU A 126 4.78 -17.42 9.00
C GLU A 126 4.73 -17.69 7.50
N ILE A 127 5.89 -17.90 6.86
CA ILE A 127 5.96 -18.23 5.44
C ILE A 127 5.37 -19.61 5.16
N VAL A 128 5.68 -20.62 6.00
CA VAL A 128 5.08 -21.96 5.88
C VAL A 128 3.56 -21.91 6.00
N LYS A 129 3.04 -21.11 6.92
CA LYS A 129 1.58 -20.91 7.06
C LYS A 129 0.97 -20.31 5.79
N GLN A 130 1.59 -19.29 5.21
CA GLN A 130 1.14 -18.70 3.96
C GLN A 130 1.21 -19.70 2.78
N ILE A 131 2.26 -20.53 2.71
CA ILE A 131 2.40 -21.59 1.71
C ILE A 131 1.31 -22.66 1.87
N ALA A 132 1.01 -23.06 3.11
CA ALA A 132 -0.03 -24.06 3.39
C ALA A 132 -1.42 -23.56 2.97
N ASP A 133 -1.68 -22.29 3.16
CA ASP A 133 -2.92 -21.63 2.79
C ASP A 133 -3.03 -21.41 1.27
N SER A 134 -2.07 -20.73 0.65
CA SER A 134 -2.10 -20.35 -0.77
C SER A 134 -1.66 -21.45 -1.74
N LYS A 135 -1.02 -22.51 -1.27
CA LYS A 135 -0.58 -23.71 -2.03
C LYS A 135 0.14 -23.37 -3.35
N PRO A 136 1.22 -22.58 -3.31
CA PRO A 136 1.93 -22.22 -4.54
C PRO A 136 2.61 -23.44 -5.16
N VAL A 137 2.64 -23.50 -6.50
CA VAL A 137 3.29 -24.58 -7.26
C VAL A 137 4.77 -24.31 -7.53
N LEU A 138 5.19 -23.03 -7.41
CA LEU A 138 6.56 -22.57 -7.63
C LEU A 138 6.81 -21.28 -6.86
N ALA A 139 8.05 -21.09 -6.38
CA ALA A 139 8.48 -19.86 -5.74
C ALA A 139 9.66 -19.21 -6.47
N PHE A 140 9.60 -17.88 -6.60
CA PHE A 140 10.76 -17.04 -6.93
C PHE A 140 11.31 -16.44 -5.64
N THR A 141 12.62 -16.60 -5.41
CA THR A 141 13.27 -16.13 -4.20
C THR A 141 14.73 -15.79 -4.44
N THR A 142 15.41 -15.25 -3.42
CA THR A 142 16.87 -15.10 -3.41
C THR A 142 17.51 -16.24 -2.65
N ARG A 143 18.80 -16.51 -2.93
CA ARG A 143 19.55 -17.57 -2.24
C ARG A 143 19.49 -17.45 -0.72
N GLN A 144 19.61 -16.24 -0.21
CA GLN A 144 19.57 -15.97 1.24
C GLN A 144 18.23 -16.39 1.89
N LEU A 145 17.14 -16.38 1.14
CA LEU A 145 15.79 -16.66 1.65
C LEU A 145 15.35 -18.13 1.44
N VAL A 146 16.12 -18.94 0.67
CA VAL A 146 15.83 -20.37 0.46
C VAL A 146 15.60 -21.13 1.76
N PRO A 147 16.39 -20.95 2.84
CA PRO A 147 16.17 -21.66 4.09
C PRO A 147 14.75 -21.47 4.66
N LYS A 148 14.13 -20.31 4.47
CA LYS A 148 12.75 -20.04 4.92
C LYS A 148 11.69 -20.85 4.16
N LEU A 149 11.97 -21.27 2.93
CA LEU A 149 11.11 -22.13 2.10
C LEU A 149 11.36 -23.62 2.36
N SER A 150 12.58 -23.99 2.79
CA SER A 150 13.01 -25.38 2.92
C SER A 150 12.29 -26.12 4.05
N VAL A 151 11.75 -25.42 5.03
CA VAL A 151 10.99 -26.00 6.15
C VAL A 151 9.54 -26.35 5.78
N SER A 152 9.07 -25.98 4.57
CA SER A 152 7.74 -26.36 4.10
C SER A 152 7.70 -27.86 3.78
N PRO A 153 6.67 -28.61 4.25
CA PRO A 153 6.50 -30.02 3.93
C PRO A 153 6.19 -30.24 2.44
N ASN A 154 5.65 -29.23 1.77
CA ASN A 154 5.37 -29.28 0.32
C ASN A 154 6.67 -29.11 -0.47
N LEU A 155 6.89 -30.00 -1.45
CA LEU A 155 8.03 -29.93 -2.38
C LEU A 155 7.86 -28.77 -3.37
N LEU A 156 8.00 -27.54 -2.85
CA LEU A 156 7.90 -26.34 -3.67
C LEU A 156 9.13 -26.19 -4.57
N ARG A 157 8.93 -26.07 -5.87
CA ARG A 157 10.01 -25.76 -6.83
C ARG A 157 10.45 -24.31 -6.66
N ILE A 158 11.75 -24.06 -6.74
CA ILE A 158 12.35 -22.76 -6.46
C ILE A 158 13.13 -22.27 -7.69
N VAL A 159 12.94 -21.00 -8.01
CA VAL A 159 13.74 -20.24 -8.98
C VAL A 159 14.48 -19.14 -8.23
N LEU A 160 15.79 -19.03 -8.45
CA LEU A 160 16.61 -17.97 -7.86
C LEU A 160 16.60 -16.71 -8.73
N LEU A 161 16.39 -15.56 -8.10
CA LEU A 161 16.34 -14.24 -8.74
C LEU A 161 17.70 -13.55 -8.80
N ASP A 162 18.64 -13.92 -7.94
CA ASP A 162 19.90 -13.23 -7.65
C ASP A 162 21.15 -14.02 -8.09
N GLU A 163 20.98 -15.20 -8.68
CA GLU A 163 22.10 -16.05 -9.10
C GLU A 163 22.24 -16.08 -10.62
N GLN A 164 23.49 -16.07 -11.10
CA GLN A 164 23.79 -16.11 -12.53
C GLN A 164 23.64 -17.52 -13.14
N SER A 165 23.84 -18.57 -12.33
CA SER A 165 23.70 -19.96 -12.74
C SER A 165 23.18 -20.81 -11.58
N LYS A 166 22.53 -21.93 -11.92
CA LYS A 166 22.08 -22.90 -10.93
C LYS A 166 23.28 -23.45 -10.17
N PRO A 167 23.26 -23.44 -8.81
CA PRO A 167 24.33 -24.03 -8.03
C PRO A 167 24.46 -25.54 -8.33
N ALA A 168 25.69 -26.01 -8.46
CA ALA A 168 25.99 -27.38 -8.93
C ALA A 168 25.46 -28.47 -7.99
N VAL A 169 25.39 -28.22 -6.69
CA VAL A 169 24.89 -29.16 -5.67
C VAL A 169 24.34 -28.37 -4.51
N GLU A 170 23.09 -28.60 -4.05
CA GLU A 170 22.75 -28.35 -2.64
C GLU A 170 21.25 -28.45 -2.34
N ASN A 171 20.37 -28.09 -3.29
CA ASN A 171 18.95 -28.21 -3.04
C ASN A 171 18.21 -28.64 -4.30
N PRO A 172 17.70 -29.89 -4.36
CA PRO A 172 17.02 -30.42 -5.55
C PRO A 172 15.74 -29.65 -5.91
N ARG A 173 15.22 -28.81 -5.01
CA ARG A 173 14.08 -27.95 -5.25
C ARG A 173 14.42 -26.75 -6.13
N ILE A 174 15.70 -26.35 -6.23
CA ILE A 174 16.13 -25.25 -7.12
C ILE A 174 16.17 -25.77 -8.54
N VAL A 175 15.18 -25.36 -9.33
CA VAL A 175 14.99 -25.86 -10.70
C VAL A 175 15.64 -24.99 -11.76
N ALA A 176 15.83 -23.69 -11.50
CA ALA A 176 16.46 -22.73 -12.41
C ALA A 176 16.90 -21.45 -11.68
N THR A 177 17.64 -20.62 -12.41
CA THR A 177 17.84 -19.21 -12.09
C THR A 177 17.16 -18.32 -13.11
N LEU A 178 16.83 -17.08 -12.72
CA LEU A 178 16.27 -16.12 -13.65
C LEU A 178 17.22 -15.82 -14.82
N GLU A 179 18.51 -15.67 -14.57
CA GLU A 179 19.52 -15.40 -15.58
C GLU A 179 19.63 -16.54 -16.62
N GLU A 180 19.45 -17.80 -16.22
CA GLU A 180 19.35 -18.93 -17.15
C GLU A 180 18.12 -18.84 -18.05
N MET A 181 16.99 -18.38 -17.49
CA MET A 181 15.77 -18.16 -18.29
C MET A 181 15.96 -17.04 -19.31
N LEU A 182 16.56 -15.93 -18.90
CA LEU A 182 16.79 -14.76 -19.77
C LEU A 182 17.77 -15.04 -20.92
N LYS A 183 18.69 -16.02 -20.78
CA LYS A 183 19.61 -16.44 -21.82
C LYS A 183 18.94 -17.33 -22.88
N LYS A 184 17.84 -18.00 -22.56
CA LYS A 184 17.09 -18.81 -23.52
C LYS A 184 16.26 -17.91 -24.41
N GLN A 185 16.30 -18.16 -25.71
CA GLN A 185 15.38 -17.47 -26.61
C GLN A 185 13.94 -17.94 -26.35
N PRO A 186 12.97 -17.02 -26.33
CA PRO A 186 11.56 -17.41 -26.27
C PRO A 186 11.24 -18.37 -27.42
N SER A 187 10.48 -19.42 -27.15
CA SER A 187 10.05 -20.35 -28.20
C SER A 187 9.14 -19.63 -29.20
N GLU A 188 9.44 -19.72 -30.49
CA GLU A 188 8.59 -19.16 -31.55
C GLU A 188 7.27 -19.93 -31.71
N THR A 189 7.17 -21.14 -31.15
CA THR A 189 5.93 -21.90 -31.16
C THR A 189 4.84 -21.19 -30.41
N ARG A 190 3.81 -20.77 -31.13
CA ARG A 190 2.59 -20.13 -30.59
C ARG A 190 1.94 -21.12 -29.61
N ARG A 191 2.23 -20.98 -28.34
CA ARG A 191 1.67 -21.84 -27.30
C ARG A 191 0.19 -21.54 -27.16
N VAL A 192 -0.61 -22.59 -27.04
CA VAL A 192 -2.01 -22.47 -26.62
C VAL A 192 -1.97 -21.98 -25.17
N ARG A 193 -2.21 -20.70 -24.97
CA ARG A 193 -2.40 -20.11 -23.65
C ARG A 193 -3.88 -20.20 -23.31
N ASP A 194 -4.18 -20.56 -22.08
CA ASP A 194 -5.54 -20.43 -21.57
C ASP A 194 -5.99 -18.98 -21.71
N ARG A 195 -7.24 -18.79 -22.11
CA ARG A 195 -7.81 -17.45 -22.20
C ARG A 195 -7.97 -16.86 -20.80
N VAL A 196 -7.28 -15.76 -20.54
CA VAL A 196 -7.37 -15.02 -19.29
C VAL A 196 -8.45 -13.94 -19.42
N ASN A 197 -9.37 -13.90 -18.47
CA ASN A 197 -10.45 -12.92 -18.42
C ASN A 197 -10.17 -11.88 -17.33
N GLN A 198 -10.78 -10.72 -17.46
CA GLN A 198 -10.64 -9.64 -16.49
C GLN A 198 -11.10 -10.03 -15.07
N ASP A 199 -12.10 -10.92 -14.94
CA ASP A 199 -12.63 -11.37 -13.65
C ASP A 199 -11.80 -12.51 -13.02
N ASP A 200 -10.80 -13.06 -13.73
CA ASP A 200 -9.88 -14.03 -13.16
C ASP A 200 -9.02 -13.39 -12.05
N THR A 201 -8.65 -14.16 -11.05
CA THR A 201 -7.81 -13.71 -9.95
C THR A 201 -6.38 -13.48 -10.44
N ALA A 202 -5.87 -12.26 -10.29
CA ALA A 202 -4.50 -11.88 -10.65
C ALA A 202 -3.54 -12.01 -9.48
N THR A 203 -3.99 -11.65 -8.27
CA THR A 203 -3.16 -11.73 -7.07
C THR A 203 -3.93 -12.25 -5.86
N LEU A 204 -3.15 -12.83 -4.95
CA LEU A 204 -3.56 -13.27 -3.62
C LEU A 204 -2.58 -12.63 -2.62
N LEU A 205 -2.87 -11.39 -2.18
CA LEU A 205 -2.02 -10.65 -1.27
C LEU A 205 -2.52 -10.74 0.16
N TYR A 206 -1.62 -10.98 1.11
CA TYR A 206 -1.99 -11.14 2.51
C TYR A 206 -2.03 -9.80 3.23
N SER A 207 -3.23 -9.43 3.68
CA SER A 207 -3.44 -8.28 4.57
C SER A 207 -3.34 -8.72 6.04
N SER A 208 -2.77 -7.86 6.89
CA SER A 208 -2.66 -8.12 8.33
C SER A 208 -4.02 -8.06 9.05
N GLY A 209 -5.11 -7.90 8.32
CA GLY A 209 -6.49 -7.91 8.79
C GLY A 209 -6.72 -7.16 10.11
N THR A 210 -7.92 -6.67 10.30
CA THR A 210 -8.31 -6.05 11.58
C THR A 210 -8.58 -7.09 12.69
N THR A 211 -8.63 -8.39 12.36
CA THR A 211 -8.96 -9.51 13.28
C THR A 211 -7.73 -10.26 13.80
N GLY A 212 -6.51 -9.85 13.42
CA GLY A 212 -5.26 -10.43 13.92
C GLY A 212 -4.70 -11.61 13.12
N ALA A 213 -5.50 -12.36 12.37
CA ALA A 213 -5.02 -13.36 11.42
C ALA A 213 -4.85 -12.72 10.04
N SER A 214 -3.71 -12.97 9.39
CA SER A 214 -3.48 -12.54 8.01
C SER A 214 -4.45 -13.26 7.07
N LYS A 215 -5.09 -12.51 6.17
CA LYS A 215 -6.08 -13.02 5.22
C LYS A 215 -5.60 -12.80 3.79
N GLY A 216 -5.75 -13.80 2.94
CA GLY A 216 -5.46 -13.68 1.52
C GLY A 216 -6.54 -12.89 0.79
N VAL A 217 -6.20 -11.71 0.28
CA VAL A 217 -7.10 -10.84 -0.49
C VAL A 217 -7.03 -11.23 -1.95
N GLU A 218 -8.15 -11.65 -2.53
CA GLU A 218 -8.25 -11.98 -3.96
C GLU A 218 -8.55 -10.73 -4.78
N THR A 219 -7.63 -10.38 -5.68
CA THR A 219 -7.79 -9.24 -6.58
C THR A 219 -7.81 -9.71 -8.02
N SER A 220 -8.78 -9.23 -8.82
CA SER A 220 -8.93 -9.62 -10.23
C SER A 220 -8.00 -8.81 -11.15
N HIS A 221 -7.81 -9.30 -12.40
CA HIS A 221 -7.17 -8.52 -13.45
C HIS A 221 -7.91 -7.20 -13.70
N LYS A 222 -9.24 -7.21 -13.64
CA LYS A 222 -10.10 -6.02 -13.76
C LYS A 222 -9.76 -4.96 -12.72
N SER A 223 -9.63 -5.36 -11.45
CA SER A 223 -9.32 -4.45 -10.35
C SER A 223 -7.92 -3.84 -10.51
N PHE A 224 -6.94 -4.65 -10.95
CA PHE A 224 -5.60 -4.14 -11.25
C PHE A 224 -5.59 -3.18 -12.44
N ILE A 225 -6.27 -3.51 -13.55
CA ILE A 225 -6.36 -2.64 -14.74
C ILE A 225 -7.01 -1.29 -14.35
N ALA A 226 -8.10 -1.32 -13.57
CA ALA A 226 -8.75 -0.11 -13.10
C ALA A 226 -7.81 0.75 -12.25
N MET A 227 -7.06 0.12 -11.32
CA MET A 227 -6.10 0.84 -10.48
C MET A 227 -4.92 1.40 -11.28
N ILE A 228 -4.38 0.64 -12.24
CA ILE A 228 -3.33 1.13 -13.13
C ILE A 228 -3.79 2.36 -13.91
N GLN A 229 -5.03 2.37 -14.43
CA GLN A 229 -5.60 3.53 -15.12
C GLN A 229 -5.73 4.75 -14.22
N ILE A 230 -6.14 4.56 -12.96
CA ILE A 230 -6.19 5.64 -11.95
C ILE A 230 -4.80 6.24 -11.74
N LEU A 231 -3.77 5.40 -11.60
CA LEU A 231 -2.39 5.86 -11.38
C LEU A 231 -1.80 6.53 -12.63
N ILE A 232 -2.04 5.99 -13.82
CA ILE A 232 -1.59 6.62 -15.08
C ILE A 232 -2.19 8.03 -15.21
N GLY A 233 -3.48 8.20 -14.94
CA GLY A 233 -4.13 9.50 -14.97
C GLY A 233 -3.51 10.51 -13.99
N ARG A 234 -2.86 10.01 -12.93
CA ARG A 234 -2.13 10.84 -11.97
C ARG A 234 -0.73 11.23 -12.45
N PHE A 235 -0.01 10.34 -13.15
CA PHE A 235 1.36 10.60 -13.61
C PHE A 235 1.45 11.38 -14.92
N GLY A 236 0.38 11.40 -15.71
CA GLY A 236 0.34 12.06 -17.02
C GLY A 236 0.00 13.54 -16.99
N LEU A 237 -0.04 14.18 -15.82
CA LEU A 237 -0.51 15.56 -15.68
C LEU A 237 0.58 16.62 -15.91
N ASP A 238 1.86 16.26 -15.90
CA ASP A 238 2.97 17.20 -16.10
C ASP A 238 3.71 16.89 -17.39
N GLU A 239 3.97 17.92 -18.22
CA GLU A 239 4.86 17.82 -19.37
C GLU A 239 6.32 17.67 -18.87
N GLY A 240 6.95 16.54 -19.17
CA GLY A 240 8.36 16.33 -18.83
C GLY A 240 8.77 14.88 -18.65
N GLU A 241 10.07 14.64 -18.52
CA GLU A 241 10.62 13.33 -18.24
C GLU A 241 10.45 13.01 -16.75
N HIS A 242 9.58 12.03 -16.43
CA HIS A 242 9.36 11.59 -15.06
C HIS A 242 10.26 10.39 -14.74
N ARG A 243 10.91 10.45 -13.58
CA ARG A 243 11.67 9.35 -12.98
C ARG A 243 11.14 9.08 -11.59
N PHE A 244 10.69 7.87 -11.36
CA PHE A 244 10.05 7.49 -10.11
C PHE A 244 10.97 6.58 -9.29
N LEU A 245 11.21 6.92 -8.03
CA LEU A 245 11.93 6.06 -7.10
C LEU A 245 10.95 5.14 -6.35
N CYS A 246 11.06 3.84 -6.58
CA CYS A 246 10.30 2.81 -5.89
C CYS A 246 11.02 2.39 -4.60
N VAL A 247 10.61 2.95 -3.47
CA VAL A 247 11.10 2.61 -2.13
C VAL A 247 10.15 1.63 -1.44
N ALA A 248 8.84 1.79 -1.66
CA ALA A 248 7.82 0.96 -1.04
C ALA A 248 8.01 -0.53 -1.40
N PRO A 249 7.84 -1.44 -0.42
CA PRO A 249 8.06 -2.87 -0.64
C PRO A 249 7.09 -3.47 -1.67
N MET A 250 7.62 -4.17 -2.68
CA MET A 250 6.82 -4.83 -3.74
C MET A 250 6.06 -6.07 -3.26
N PHE A 251 6.36 -6.59 -2.06
CA PHE A 251 5.54 -7.63 -1.46
C PHE A 251 4.22 -7.11 -0.90
N HIS A 252 4.06 -5.79 -0.77
CA HIS A 252 2.84 -5.12 -0.36
C HIS A 252 2.17 -4.47 -1.58
N ILE A 253 0.82 -4.39 -1.57
CA ILE A 253 0.06 -3.80 -2.69
C ILE A 253 0.56 -2.41 -3.05
N TYR A 254 0.96 -1.58 -2.07
CA TYR A 254 1.45 -0.23 -2.30
C TYR A 254 2.68 -0.19 -3.22
N GLY A 255 3.70 -1.02 -2.98
CA GLY A 255 4.88 -1.10 -3.84
C GLY A 255 4.62 -1.83 -5.15
N LEU A 256 3.84 -2.92 -5.10
CA LEU A 256 3.54 -3.74 -6.28
C LEU A 256 2.76 -2.97 -7.34
N ILE A 257 1.71 -2.24 -6.92
CA ILE A 257 0.87 -1.53 -7.89
C ILE A 257 1.63 -0.41 -8.62
N TYR A 258 2.52 0.31 -7.91
CA TYR A 258 3.40 1.28 -8.57
C TYR A 258 4.36 0.60 -9.55
N ALA A 259 5.01 -0.51 -9.14
CA ALA A 259 5.93 -1.23 -10.01
C ALA A 259 5.26 -1.76 -11.30
N LEU A 260 3.94 -2.06 -11.26
CA LEU A 260 3.17 -2.48 -12.44
C LEU A 260 2.58 -1.29 -13.22
N ALA A 261 2.22 -0.18 -12.56
CA ALA A 261 1.63 0.97 -13.22
C ALA A 261 2.65 1.84 -13.97
N LEU A 262 3.87 1.97 -13.45
CA LEU A 262 4.91 2.81 -14.05
C LEU A 262 5.30 2.38 -15.47
N PRO A 263 5.47 1.09 -15.80
CA PRO A 263 5.64 0.67 -17.17
C PRO A 263 4.48 1.05 -18.08
N ALA A 264 3.24 1.01 -17.56
CA ALA A 264 2.06 1.38 -18.35
C ALA A 264 2.01 2.87 -18.70
N SER A 265 2.66 3.74 -17.94
CA SER A 265 2.81 5.18 -18.23
C SER A 265 4.07 5.53 -19.02
N GLY A 266 4.95 4.56 -19.29
CA GLY A 266 6.25 4.81 -19.91
C GLY A 266 7.27 5.50 -18.98
N THR A 267 6.99 5.58 -17.68
CA THR A 267 7.85 6.21 -16.68
C THR A 267 9.00 5.29 -16.29
N THR A 268 10.24 5.82 -16.27
CA THR A 268 11.38 5.07 -15.73
C THR A 268 11.27 4.92 -14.22
N ALA A 269 11.27 3.68 -13.74
CA ALA A 269 11.27 3.35 -12.32
C ALA A 269 12.68 2.97 -11.84
N VAL A 270 13.20 3.70 -10.86
CA VAL A 270 14.43 3.36 -10.14
C VAL A 270 14.04 2.54 -8.91
N ILE A 271 14.57 1.33 -8.80
CA ILE A 271 14.18 0.37 -7.77
C ILE A 271 15.23 0.36 -6.66
N LEU A 272 14.80 0.66 -5.44
CA LEU A 272 15.61 0.49 -4.25
C LEU A 272 15.29 -0.89 -3.63
N SER A 273 16.29 -1.76 -3.49
CA SER A 273 16.07 -3.14 -3.04
C SER A 273 15.54 -3.23 -1.61
N LYS A 274 15.99 -2.33 -0.75
CA LYS A 274 15.52 -2.13 0.63
C LYS A 274 15.59 -0.64 0.96
N TYR A 275 14.76 -0.20 1.89
CA TYR A 275 14.87 1.15 2.40
C TYR A 275 16.17 1.33 3.21
N ASP A 276 16.95 2.32 2.82
CA ASP A 276 18.01 2.94 3.57
C ASP A 276 17.99 4.45 3.25
N MET A 277 18.18 5.31 4.24
CA MET A 277 18.08 6.76 4.06
C MET A 277 19.16 7.29 3.13
N HIS A 278 20.41 6.87 3.32
CA HIS A 278 21.54 7.31 2.49
C HIS A 278 21.37 6.84 1.04
N ASP A 279 21.04 5.56 0.83
CA ASP A 279 20.82 4.97 -0.50
C ASP A 279 19.66 5.67 -1.23
N MET A 280 18.59 6.00 -0.51
CA MET A 280 17.42 6.71 -1.05
C MET A 280 17.82 8.12 -1.52
N LEU A 281 18.51 8.89 -0.68
CA LEU A 281 18.93 10.26 -0.99
C LEU A 281 19.95 10.29 -2.12
N SER A 282 20.92 9.37 -2.10
CA SER A 282 21.90 9.19 -3.19
C SER A 282 21.23 8.82 -4.52
N ALA A 283 20.20 7.98 -4.48
CA ALA A 283 19.43 7.62 -5.67
C ALA A 283 18.64 8.83 -6.22
N ILE A 284 18.05 9.66 -5.35
CA ILE A 284 17.34 10.88 -5.77
C ILE A 284 18.28 11.81 -6.54
N GLU A 285 19.46 12.07 -6.00
CA GLU A 285 20.48 12.90 -6.62
C GLU A 285 21.00 12.29 -7.93
N LYS A 286 21.54 11.05 -7.85
CA LYS A 286 22.20 10.36 -8.97
C LYS A 286 21.30 10.17 -10.18
N TYR A 287 20.06 9.77 -9.96
CA TYR A 287 19.11 9.46 -11.03
C TYR A 287 18.16 10.61 -11.35
N ARG A 288 18.34 11.78 -10.71
CA ARG A 288 17.47 12.96 -10.91
C ARG A 288 16.00 12.61 -10.75
N ILE A 289 15.67 11.97 -9.62
CA ILE A 289 14.32 11.52 -9.32
C ILE A 289 13.37 12.70 -9.19
N THR A 290 12.23 12.62 -9.86
CA THR A 290 11.18 13.64 -9.81
C THR A 290 10.05 13.27 -8.86
N ASN A 291 9.77 11.97 -8.71
CA ASN A 291 8.64 11.45 -7.94
C ASN A 291 9.05 10.24 -7.10
N THR A 292 8.47 10.10 -5.91
CA THR A 292 8.67 8.90 -5.09
C THR A 292 7.43 8.59 -4.26
N SER A 293 7.35 7.35 -3.75
CA SER A 293 6.33 6.94 -2.78
C SER A 293 6.99 6.61 -1.45
N LEU A 294 6.55 7.29 -0.39
CA LEU A 294 7.10 7.15 0.95
C LEU A 294 6.00 6.83 1.96
N VAL A 295 6.41 6.44 3.14
CA VAL A 295 5.53 6.26 4.31
C VAL A 295 5.84 7.33 5.36
N PRO A 296 4.89 7.68 6.25
CA PRO A 296 5.04 8.78 7.20
C PRO A 296 6.34 8.79 8.01
N PRO A 297 6.88 7.67 8.53
CA PRO A 297 8.13 7.66 9.27
C PRO A 297 9.34 8.19 8.48
N VAL A 298 9.36 7.96 7.16
CA VAL A 298 10.45 8.46 6.30
C VAL A 298 10.35 9.98 6.16
N LEU A 299 9.14 10.55 6.01
CA LEU A 299 8.94 12.01 5.98
C LEU A 299 9.35 12.66 7.30
N VAL A 300 9.02 12.04 8.43
CA VAL A 300 9.47 12.50 9.75
C VAL A 300 11.00 12.52 9.84
N ALA A 301 11.66 11.48 9.34
CA ALA A 301 13.13 11.42 9.33
C ALA A 301 13.74 12.47 8.40
N LEU A 302 13.16 12.74 7.22
CA LEU A 302 13.58 13.82 6.32
C LEU A 302 13.49 15.19 6.98
N VAL A 303 12.42 15.47 7.73
CA VAL A 303 12.27 16.74 8.47
C VAL A 303 13.34 16.87 9.55
N LYS A 304 13.58 15.79 10.32
CA LYS A 304 14.55 15.82 11.42
C LYS A 304 15.99 16.03 10.98
N GLY A 305 16.36 15.43 9.84
CA GLY A 305 17.70 15.53 9.27
C GLY A 305 17.86 16.63 8.21
N ALA A 306 16.89 17.53 8.05
CA ALA A 306 16.80 18.41 6.87
C ALA A 306 18.06 19.23 6.59
N ASP A 307 18.71 19.80 7.62
CA ASP A 307 19.88 20.64 7.44
C ASP A 307 21.10 19.82 6.98
N GLU A 308 21.33 18.66 7.58
CA GLU A 308 22.39 17.73 7.16
C GLU A 308 22.11 17.17 5.76
N ILE A 309 20.88 16.76 5.48
CA ILE A 309 20.47 16.22 4.19
C ILE A 309 20.73 17.22 3.07
N ARG A 310 20.28 18.48 3.23
CA ARG A 310 20.47 19.53 2.22
C ARG A 310 21.92 19.95 2.02
N SER A 311 22.77 19.76 3.02
CA SER A 311 24.22 20.04 2.89
C SER A 311 24.97 18.94 2.13
N ARG A 312 24.40 17.72 2.05
CA ARG A 312 25.07 16.53 1.50
C ARG A 312 24.51 16.06 0.17
N TYR A 313 23.22 16.33 -0.13
CA TYR A 313 22.51 15.77 -1.29
C TYR A 313 21.79 16.86 -2.08
N ASP A 314 21.85 16.78 -3.40
CA ASP A 314 21.04 17.60 -4.30
C ASP A 314 19.66 16.93 -4.54
N LEU A 315 18.64 17.45 -3.87
CA LEU A 315 17.25 17.00 -4.02
C LEU A 315 16.44 17.91 -4.96
N SER A 316 17.07 18.83 -5.70
CA SER A 316 16.39 19.84 -6.54
C SER A 316 15.51 19.24 -7.65
N SER A 317 15.74 17.98 -8.03
CA SER A 317 14.92 17.28 -9.01
C SER A 317 13.60 16.78 -8.44
N LEU A 318 13.50 16.57 -7.11
CA LEU A 318 12.32 15.99 -6.46
C LEU A 318 11.16 17.00 -6.45
N ARG A 319 10.02 16.63 -7.01
CA ARG A 319 8.82 17.46 -7.14
C ARG A 319 7.67 16.96 -6.29
N THR A 320 7.43 15.64 -6.31
CA THR A 320 6.29 15.08 -5.59
C THR A 320 6.68 13.86 -4.76
N VAL A 321 6.10 13.78 -3.57
CA VAL A 321 6.16 12.61 -2.71
C VAL A 321 4.75 12.13 -2.45
N SER A 322 4.42 10.94 -2.96
CA SER A 322 3.18 10.25 -2.61
C SER A 322 3.33 9.64 -1.22
N CYS A 323 2.40 9.92 -0.32
CA CYS A 323 2.43 9.35 1.04
C CYS A 323 1.15 8.60 1.36
N GLY A 324 1.30 7.36 1.85
CA GLY A 324 0.17 6.50 2.22
C GLY A 324 0.60 5.36 3.13
N GLY A 325 -0.33 4.43 3.41
CA GLY A 325 -0.09 3.25 4.23
C GLY A 325 -0.25 3.46 5.75
N ALA A 326 -0.15 4.70 6.23
CA ALA A 326 -0.40 5.08 7.61
C ALA A 326 -0.85 6.56 7.67
N PRO A 327 -1.50 7.01 8.76
CA PRO A 327 -1.86 8.41 8.93
C PRO A 327 -0.63 9.33 8.90
N LEU A 328 -0.75 10.47 8.22
CA LEU A 328 0.24 11.54 8.19
C LEU A 328 -0.40 12.81 8.76
N SER A 329 0.16 13.32 9.85
CA SER A 329 -0.40 14.50 10.49
C SER A 329 -0.10 15.78 9.70
N LYS A 330 -1.00 16.77 9.84
CA LYS A 330 -0.89 18.09 9.22
C LYS A 330 0.45 18.75 9.55
N GLU A 331 0.87 18.67 10.81
CA GLU A 331 2.08 19.32 11.33
C GLU A 331 3.36 18.75 10.69
N VAL A 332 3.37 17.45 10.40
CA VAL A 332 4.50 16.84 9.67
C VAL A 332 4.53 17.37 8.24
N ILE A 333 3.39 17.49 7.58
CA ILE A 333 3.31 18.02 6.21
C ILE A 333 3.80 19.47 6.18
N GLU A 334 3.34 20.33 7.10
CA GLU A 334 3.76 21.71 7.22
C GLU A 334 5.28 21.84 7.36
N LYS A 335 5.88 21.02 8.23
CA LYS A 335 7.33 20.98 8.39
C LYS A 335 8.08 20.49 7.15
N VAL A 336 7.52 19.50 6.42
CA VAL A 336 8.13 19.06 5.14
C VAL A 336 8.11 20.18 4.12
N VAL A 337 6.97 20.85 3.95
CA VAL A 337 6.82 21.97 2.99
C VAL A 337 7.73 23.16 3.37
N GLU A 338 7.88 23.45 4.66
CA GLU A 338 8.82 24.47 5.15
C GLU A 338 10.28 24.14 4.78
N ARG A 339 10.69 22.88 5.01
CA ARG A 339 12.07 22.43 4.79
C ARG A 339 12.39 22.11 3.32
N TYR A 340 11.39 21.68 2.55
CA TYR A 340 11.51 21.29 1.14
C TYR A 340 10.40 21.96 0.30
N PRO A 341 10.45 23.29 0.10
CA PRO A 341 9.34 24.08 -0.47
C PRO A 341 9.00 23.72 -1.94
N THR A 342 9.90 23.04 -2.64
CA THR A 342 9.68 22.59 -4.02
C THR A 342 8.97 21.23 -4.09
N VAL A 343 8.79 20.54 -2.94
CA VAL A 343 8.22 19.20 -2.88
C VAL A 343 6.76 19.25 -2.44
N ALA A 344 5.88 18.74 -3.28
CA ALA A 344 4.48 18.54 -2.92
C ALA A 344 4.26 17.16 -2.27
N ILE A 345 3.53 17.14 -1.15
CA ILE A 345 3.12 15.91 -0.48
C ILE A 345 1.71 15.54 -0.94
N LEU A 346 1.60 14.46 -1.70
CA LEU A 346 0.34 13.95 -2.21
C LEU A 346 -0.11 12.75 -1.37
N GLN A 347 -1.05 12.96 -0.46
CA GLN A 347 -1.58 11.88 0.36
C GLN A 347 -2.45 10.93 -0.47
N ALA A 348 -2.48 9.66 -0.07
CA ALA A 348 -3.32 8.63 -0.62
C ALA A 348 -3.86 7.72 0.50
N TYR A 349 -5.12 7.34 0.37
CA TYR A 349 -5.80 6.40 1.24
C TYR A 349 -6.22 5.15 0.46
N GLY A 350 -5.96 4.00 1.05
CA GLY A 350 -6.36 2.73 0.47
C GLY A 350 -5.95 1.53 1.31
N LEU A 351 -6.41 0.38 0.86
CA LEU A 351 -6.32 -0.90 1.53
C LEU A 351 -5.85 -1.96 0.51
N THR A 352 -5.39 -3.11 0.98
CA THR A 352 -5.16 -4.27 0.11
C THR A 352 -6.47 -4.65 -0.58
N GLU A 353 -7.57 -4.59 0.15
CA GLU A 353 -8.94 -4.88 -0.26
C GLU A 353 -9.51 -3.91 -1.31
N SER A 354 -8.91 -2.74 -1.49
CA SER A 354 -9.23 -1.77 -2.57
C SER A 354 -8.17 -1.73 -3.68
N THR A 355 -7.34 -2.75 -3.81
CA THR A 355 -6.22 -2.85 -4.77
C THR A 355 -5.26 -1.65 -4.71
N GLY A 356 -5.17 -1.00 -3.57
CA GLY A 356 -4.29 0.15 -3.32
C GLY A 356 -5.05 1.42 -2.97
N VAL A 357 -5.51 2.21 -3.94
CA VAL A 357 -5.92 3.59 -3.69
C VAL A 357 -7.43 3.82 -3.88
N GLY A 358 -8.17 4.03 -2.77
CA GLY A 358 -9.58 4.46 -2.79
C GLY A 358 -9.75 5.97 -2.95
N ALA A 359 -8.82 6.76 -2.38
CA ALA A 359 -8.80 8.22 -2.48
C ALA A 359 -7.37 8.75 -2.58
N THR A 360 -7.16 9.88 -3.27
CA THR A 360 -5.84 10.45 -3.45
C THR A 360 -5.88 11.94 -3.80
N MET A 361 -4.80 12.64 -3.50
CA MET A 361 -4.48 13.96 -4.03
C MET A 361 -3.77 13.82 -5.38
N ASN A 362 -4.17 14.62 -6.38
CA ASN A 362 -3.62 14.54 -7.74
C ASN A 362 -2.98 15.85 -8.22
N SER A 363 -3.02 16.92 -7.44
CA SER A 363 -2.48 18.22 -7.85
C SER A 363 -1.78 18.95 -6.71
N LEU A 364 -0.97 19.96 -7.07
CA LEU A 364 -0.37 20.89 -6.12
C LEU A 364 -1.41 21.67 -5.31
N GLU A 365 -2.55 22.00 -5.94
CA GLU A 365 -3.64 22.69 -5.25
C GLU A 365 -4.23 21.80 -4.14
N GLU A 366 -4.54 20.55 -4.48
CA GLU A 366 -5.04 19.58 -3.50
C GLU A 366 -4.02 19.33 -2.38
N SER A 367 -2.72 19.31 -2.69
CA SER A 367 -1.65 19.07 -1.71
C SER A 367 -1.57 20.13 -0.62
N ARG A 368 -2.11 21.34 -0.87
CA ARG A 368 -2.18 22.44 0.10
C ARG A 368 -3.31 22.28 1.12
N ARG A 369 -4.23 21.35 0.89
CA ARG A 369 -5.31 21.04 1.82
C ARG A 369 -4.86 19.96 2.81
N TYR A 370 -4.20 20.39 3.87
CA TYR A 370 -3.60 19.49 4.84
C TYR A 370 -4.63 18.74 5.68
N GLY A 371 -4.27 17.53 6.15
CA GLY A 371 -5.11 16.68 7.00
C GLY A 371 -6.12 15.80 6.25
N THR A 372 -6.28 15.98 4.94
CA THR A 372 -7.12 15.12 4.11
C THR A 372 -6.30 14.14 3.28
N VAL A 373 -6.90 13.04 2.89
CA VAL A 373 -6.33 12.06 1.95
C VAL A 373 -6.74 12.29 0.50
N GLY A 374 -7.36 13.44 0.21
CA GLY A 374 -7.79 13.84 -1.12
C GLY A 374 -9.23 13.46 -1.46
N LEU A 375 -9.52 13.38 -2.75
CA LEU A 375 -10.82 13.05 -3.31
C LEU A 375 -10.92 11.56 -3.65
N LEU A 376 -12.14 11.03 -3.75
CA LEU A 376 -12.38 9.69 -4.29
C LEU A 376 -11.70 9.51 -5.64
N SER A 377 -11.04 8.39 -5.83
CA SER A 377 -10.44 8.00 -7.10
C SER A 377 -11.50 7.87 -8.20
N PRO A 378 -11.14 8.02 -9.48
CA PRO A 378 -12.08 7.85 -10.59
C PRO A 378 -12.87 6.54 -10.49
N ASN A 379 -14.17 6.60 -10.83
CA ASN A 379 -15.10 5.47 -10.81
C ASN A 379 -15.33 4.84 -9.42
N MET A 380 -14.90 5.50 -8.34
CA MET A 380 -15.18 5.08 -6.97
C MET A 380 -16.40 5.79 -6.42
N GLU A 381 -17.13 5.09 -5.60
CA GLU A 381 -18.25 5.57 -4.79
C GLU A 381 -17.95 5.34 -3.31
N ALA A 382 -18.49 6.20 -2.44
CA ALA A 382 -18.40 6.02 -1.00
C ALA A 382 -19.75 6.24 -0.31
N LYS A 383 -19.93 5.57 0.83
CA LYS A 383 -20.93 5.89 1.86
C LYS A 383 -20.18 6.18 3.16
N ILE A 384 -20.69 7.14 3.92
CA ILE A 384 -20.30 7.29 5.33
C ILE A 384 -21.44 6.70 6.14
N VAL A 385 -21.16 5.67 6.93
CA VAL A 385 -22.17 4.88 7.63
C VAL A 385 -21.98 4.98 9.13
N GLU A 386 -23.05 5.29 9.88
CA GLU A 386 -23.03 5.27 11.33
C GLU A 386 -22.83 3.83 11.82
N PRO A 387 -21.75 3.52 12.56
CA PRO A 387 -21.43 2.12 12.90
C PRO A 387 -22.45 1.40 13.77
N LYS A 388 -23.26 2.15 14.54
CA LYS A 388 -24.24 1.55 15.46
C LYS A 388 -25.59 1.32 14.80
N THR A 389 -26.04 2.24 13.95
CA THR A 389 -27.38 2.21 13.35
C THR A 389 -27.37 1.64 11.93
N GLY A 390 -26.22 1.67 11.23
CA GLY A 390 -26.13 1.33 9.81
C GLY A 390 -26.68 2.43 8.89
N GLU A 391 -27.03 3.59 9.41
CA GLU A 391 -27.57 4.70 8.64
C GLU A 391 -26.48 5.39 7.82
N ALA A 392 -26.75 5.68 6.54
CA ALA A 392 -25.84 6.45 5.70
C ALA A 392 -25.95 7.95 6.00
N LEU A 393 -24.79 8.57 6.19
CA LEU A 393 -24.63 9.94 6.65
C LEU A 393 -24.31 10.91 5.51
N SER A 394 -24.63 12.19 5.71
CA SER A 394 -24.32 13.30 4.77
C SER A 394 -22.90 13.85 4.98
N VAL A 395 -22.59 14.94 4.26
CA VAL A 395 -21.33 15.71 4.39
C VAL A 395 -21.05 16.12 5.85
N ASN A 396 -19.78 16.22 6.23
CA ASN A 396 -19.30 16.66 7.55
C ASN A 396 -19.76 15.77 8.72
N ARG A 397 -20.30 14.59 8.46
CA ARG A 397 -20.68 13.62 9.50
C ARG A 397 -19.67 12.48 9.51
N THR A 398 -19.20 12.15 10.71
CA THR A 398 -18.23 11.09 10.92
C THR A 398 -18.91 9.72 11.03
N GLY A 399 -18.44 8.73 10.26
CA GLY A 399 -18.91 7.35 10.28
C GLY A 399 -17.90 6.44 9.58
N GLU A 400 -18.21 5.15 9.49
CA GLU A 400 -17.39 4.19 8.75
C GLU A 400 -17.49 4.50 7.24
N ILE A 401 -16.32 4.65 6.58
CA ILE A 401 -16.33 4.76 5.12
C ILE A 401 -16.48 3.39 4.49
N TRP A 402 -17.50 3.25 3.65
CA TRP A 402 -17.68 2.11 2.77
C TRP A 402 -17.34 2.52 1.34
N LEU A 403 -16.61 1.67 0.62
CA LEU A 403 -16.15 1.94 -0.74
C LEU A 403 -16.75 0.95 -1.73
N ARG A 404 -17.09 1.42 -2.93
CA ARG A 404 -17.51 0.58 -4.05
C ARG A 404 -16.86 1.08 -5.34
N GLY A 405 -16.48 0.16 -6.22
CA GLY A 405 -15.92 0.49 -7.53
C GLY A 405 -15.05 -0.61 -8.11
N PRO A 406 -14.57 -0.43 -9.34
CA PRO A 406 -13.80 -1.46 -10.05
C PRO A 406 -12.55 -1.99 -9.34
N PRO A 407 -11.81 -1.20 -8.52
CA PRO A 407 -10.64 -1.68 -7.79
C PRO A 407 -10.93 -2.58 -6.59
N ILE A 408 -12.20 -2.73 -6.16
CA ILE A 408 -12.53 -3.51 -4.97
C ILE A 408 -12.24 -5.01 -5.19
N MET A 409 -11.75 -5.68 -4.16
CA MET A 409 -11.42 -7.11 -4.15
C MET A 409 -12.60 -8.01 -4.52
N LYS A 410 -12.31 -9.24 -4.92
CA LYS A 410 -13.33 -10.30 -5.07
C LYS A 410 -13.83 -10.83 -3.72
N GLY A 411 -12.93 -10.88 -2.74
CA GLY A 411 -13.17 -11.40 -1.40
C GLY A 411 -11.89 -11.91 -0.75
N TYR A 412 -12.04 -12.62 0.36
CA TYR A 412 -10.93 -13.30 1.03
C TYR A 412 -10.87 -14.77 0.60
N PHE A 413 -9.69 -15.21 0.20
CA PHE A 413 -9.41 -16.55 -0.28
C PHE A 413 -9.82 -17.62 0.73
N LEU A 414 -10.64 -18.56 0.31
CA LEU A 414 -11.18 -19.67 1.12
C LEU A 414 -11.80 -19.23 2.47
N ASN A 415 -12.30 -18.00 2.53
CA ASN A 415 -12.89 -17.45 3.75
C ASN A 415 -14.18 -16.67 3.45
N ALA A 416 -15.25 -17.42 3.17
CA ALA A 416 -16.56 -16.87 2.83
C ALA A 416 -17.17 -16.05 3.96
N GLU A 417 -16.97 -16.46 5.23
CA GLU A 417 -17.46 -15.74 6.40
C GLU A 417 -16.84 -14.33 6.49
N ALA A 418 -15.51 -14.25 6.44
CA ALA A 418 -14.82 -12.95 6.46
C ALA A 418 -15.18 -12.09 5.24
N THR A 419 -15.41 -12.72 4.08
CA THR A 419 -15.86 -12.02 2.87
C THR A 419 -17.21 -11.37 3.09
N THR A 420 -18.21 -12.12 3.55
CA THR A 420 -19.58 -11.62 3.79
C THR A 420 -19.62 -10.52 4.86
N LEU A 421 -18.76 -10.61 5.88
CA LEU A 421 -18.65 -9.57 6.91
C LEU A 421 -18.06 -8.26 6.38
N THR A 422 -17.19 -8.35 5.36
CA THR A 422 -16.42 -7.20 4.86
C THR A 422 -16.96 -6.64 3.55
N LEU A 423 -17.51 -7.47 2.69
CA LEU A 423 -18.06 -7.10 1.38
C LEU A 423 -19.56 -7.48 1.37
N ASP A 424 -20.40 -6.47 1.20
CA ASP A 424 -21.84 -6.70 1.16
C ASP A 424 -22.31 -7.19 -0.24
N PRO A 425 -23.57 -7.68 -0.35
CA PRO A 425 -24.10 -8.17 -1.64
C PRO A 425 -24.18 -7.10 -2.74
N GLU A 426 -24.21 -5.80 -2.40
CA GLU A 426 -24.21 -4.70 -3.35
C GLU A 426 -22.80 -4.30 -3.79
N GLY A 427 -21.76 -4.95 -3.27
CA GLY A 427 -20.35 -4.69 -3.57
C GLY A 427 -19.72 -3.57 -2.74
N TRP A 428 -20.32 -3.20 -1.60
CA TRP A 428 -19.73 -2.24 -0.68
C TRP A 428 -18.68 -2.89 0.21
N LEU A 429 -17.45 -2.42 0.13
CA LEU A 429 -16.36 -2.77 1.02
C LEU A 429 -16.46 -1.97 2.32
N LYS A 430 -16.73 -2.64 3.43
CA LYS A 430 -16.69 -2.09 4.80
C LYS A 430 -15.24 -2.01 5.23
N THR A 431 -14.70 -0.79 5.31
CA THR A 431 -13.25 -0.60 5.49
C THR A 431 -12.79 -0.76 6.94
N GLY A 432 -13.68 -0.54 7.90
CA GLY A 432 -13.36 -0.43 9.31
C GLY A 432 -12.65 0.88 9.68
N ASP A 433 -12.57 1.84 8.77
CA ASP A 433 -11.95 3.14 8.99
C ASP A 433 -13.03 4.21 9.22
N LEU A 434 -12.86 5.01 10.26
CA LEU A 434 -13.74 6.11 10.61
C LEU A 434 -13.32 7.35 9.84
N CYS A 435 -14.23 7.90 9.03
CA CYS A 435 -13.96 9.02 8.14
C CYS A 435 -15.12 10.01 8.12
N TYR A 436 -14.87 11.20 7.60
CA TYR A 436 -15.91 12.09 7.10
C TYR A 436 -15.51 12.66 5.75
N ILE A 437 -16.51 13.11 4.97
CA ILE A 437 -16.33 13.80 3.69
C ILE A 437 -16.89 15.19 3.86
N ASP A 438 -16.09 16.21 3.50
CA ASP A 438 -16.51 17.59 3.65
C ASP A 438 -17.36 18.12 2.48
N ASP A 439 -17.77 19.39 2.56
CA ASP A 439 -18.58 20.04 1.52
C ASP A 439 -17.89 20.13 0.15
N ASP A 440 -16.57 20.00 0.12
CA ASP A 440 -15.79 20.01 -1.12
C ASP A 440 -15.46 18.59 -1.61
N GLY A 441 -15.95 17.54 -0.93
CA GLY A 441 -15.74 16.13 -1.29
C GLY A 441 -14.40 15.55 -0.85
N PHE A 442 -13.62 16.28 -0.04
CA PHE A 442 -12.36 15.77 0.50
C PHE A 442 -12.61 14.83 1.67
N ILE A 443 -11.84 13.73 1.70
CA ILE A 443 -11.95 12.68 2.72
C ILE A 443 -10.94 12.91 3.83
N PHE A 444 -11.43 12.86 5.05
CA PHE A 444 -10.63 12.94 6.27
C PHE A 444 -10.72 11.63 7.03
N VAL A 445 -9.60 10.96 7.22
CA VAL A 445 -9.51 9.74 8.01
C VAL A 445 -9.29 10.13 9.46
N VAL A 446 -10.22 9.74 10.32
CA VAL A 446 -10.17 10.05 11.76
C VAL A 446 -9.38 8.98 12.51
N ASP A 447 -9.77 7.70 12.38
CA ASP A 447 -9.09 6.56 12.98
C ASP A 447 -9.66 5.23 12.46
N ARG A 448 -9.22 4.12 13.05
CA ARG A 448 -9.82 2.80 12.84
C ARG A 448 -10.84 2.47 13.91
N LEU A 449 -12.00 1.97 13.52
CA LEU A 449 -13.07 1.59 14.45
C LEU A 449 -12.61 0.65 15.57
N LYS A 450 -11.68 -0.27 15.26
CA LYS A 450 -11.15 -1.25 16.23
C LYS A 450 -10.05 -0.68 17.12
N GLU A 451 -9.43 0.43 16.72
CA GLU A 451 -8.35 1.07 17.47
C GLU A 451 -8.89 2.15 18.41
N LEU A 452 -10.18 2.53 18.27
CA LEU A 452 -10.83 3.51 19.15
C LEU A 452 -10.86 3.02 20.60
N ILE A 453 -10.39 3.85 21.50
CA ILE A 453 -10.36 3.59 22.93
C ILE A 453 -11.75 3.86 23.52
N LYS A 454 -12.32 2.85 24.17
CA LYS A 454 -13.71 2.88 24.70
C LYS A 454 -13.73 3.34 26.15
N TYR A 455 -13.66 4.66 26.37
CA TYR A 455 -13.67 5.27 27.69
C TYR A 455 -15.09 5.71 28.10
N LYS A 456 -15.69 5.07 29.11
CA LYS A 456 -17.05 5.41 29.63
C LYS A 456 -18.10 5.64 28.54
N GLY A 457 -18.08 4.81 27.48
CA GLY A 457 -18.99 4.93 26.34
C GLY A 457 -18.57 5.94 25.27
N TYR A 458 -17.54 6.75 25.51
CA TYR A 458 -16.92 7.61 24.49
C TYR A 458 -15.92 6.81 23.67
N GLN A 459 -15.78 7.20 22.40
CA GLN A 459 -14.78 6.65 21.48
C GLN A 459 -13.65 7.67 21.31
N VAL A 460 -12.44 7.35 21.76
CA VAL A 460 -11.28 8.23 21.69
C VAL A 460 -10.33 7.73 20.60
N PRO A 461 -10.11 8.51 19.53
CA PRO A 461 -9.17 8.14 18.47
C PRO A 461 -7.71 8.22 18.98
N PRO A 462 -6.93 7.12 18.98
CA PRO A 462 -5.52 7.19 19.31
C PRO A 462 -4.72 8.13 18.41
N ALA A 463 -5.03 8.16 17.09
CA ALA A 463 -4.30 8.97 16.12
C ALA A 463 -4.38 10.48 16.43
N GLU A 464 -5.49 10.98 16.98
CA GLU A 464 -5.63 12.37 17.40
C GLU A 464 -4.64 12.72 18.52
N LEU A 465 -4.52 11.83 19.51
CA LEU A 465 -3.62 12.03 20.65
C LEU A 465 -2.14 11.86 20.25
N GLU A 466 -1.86 10.95 19.33
CA GLU A 466 -0.53 10.74 18.74
C GLU A 466 -0.08 11.99 17.97
N ALA A 467 -0.95 12.54 17.12
CA ALA A 467 -0.67 13.77 16.37
C ALA A 467 -0.35 14.93 17.32
N LEU A 468 -1.15 15.09 18.38
CA LEU A 468 -0.94 16.11 19.39
C LEU A 468 0.40 15.95 20.12
N LEU A 469 0.74 14.73 20.54
CA LEU A 469 1.99 14.45 21.24
C LEU A 469 3.24 14.65 20.35
N LEU A 470 3.14 14.38 19.06
CA LEU A 470 4.25 14.58 18.11
C LEU A 470 4.62 16.05 17.89
N ILE A 471 3.75 17.01 18.27
CA ILE A 471 4.07 18.44 18.24
C ILE A 471 5.04 18.82 19.37
N HIS A 472 5.04 18.07 20.48
CA HIS A 472 5.88 18.38 21.64
C HIS A 472 7.37 18.33 21.28
N SER A 473 8.11 19.40 21.66
CA SER A 473 9.51 19.60 21.25
C SER A 473 10.46 18.49 21.69
N GLU A 474 10.17 17.80 22.79
CA GLU A 474 11.01 16.76 23.40
C GLU A 474 10.57 15.32 23.05
N ILE A 475 9.49 15.14 22.27
CA ILE A 475 9.00 13.83 21.87
C ILE A 475 9.54 13.49 20.48
N SER A 476 10.13 12.30 20.35
CA SER A 476 10.67 11.78 19.09
C SER A 476 9.66 10.93 18.34
N ASP A 477 8.92 10.05 19.05
CA ASP A 477 7.91 9.17 18.48
C ASP A 477 6.91 8.80 19.58
N VAL A 478 5.70 8.36 19.20
CA VAL A 478 4.65 8.05 20.16
C VAL A 478 3.65 7.04 19.60
N ALA A 479 3.06 6.27 20.50
CA ALA A 479 1.88 5.46 20.21
C ALA A 479 0.90 5.56 21.38
N VAL A 480 -0.38 5.71 21.08
CA VAL A 480 -1.45 5.68 22.08
C VAL A 480 -2.24 4.38 21.92
N ILE A 481 -2.49 3.71 23.04
CA ILE A 481 -3.16 2.41 23.09
C ILE A 481 -4.35 2.44 24.07
N PRO A 482 -5.36 1.57 23.86
CA PRO A 482 -6.34 1.27 24.88
C PRO A 482 -5.67 0.51 26.03
N PHE A 483 -5.78 1.03 27.24
CA PHE A 483 -5.39 0.31 28.44
C PHE A 483 -6.64 -0.15 29.17
N PRO A 484 -6.82 -1.46 29.44
CA PRO A 484 -8.03 -1.98 30.06
C PRO A 484 -8.18 -1.51 31.51
N ASP A 485 -9.41 -1.15 31.90
CA ASP A 485 -9.77 -0.71 33.23
C ASP A 485 -11.16 -1.25 33.61
N LYS A 486 -11.31 -1.70 34.85
CA LYS A 486 -12.54 -2.35 35.34
C LYS A 486 -13.74 -1.41 35.48
N GLU A 487 -13.51 -0.12 35.74
CA GLU A 487 -14.57 0.85 36.01
C GLU A 487 -14.97 1.66 34.78
N VAL A 488 -14.00 1.97 33.92
CA VAL A 488 -14.22 2.87 32.78
C VAL A 488 -14.18 2.17 31.42
N GLY A 489 -13.90 0.86 31.40
CA GLY A 489 -13.69 0.04 30.22
C GLY A 489 -12.25 0.11 29.73
N GLU A 490 -11.87 1.21 29.12
CA GLU A 490 -10.51 1.47 28.66
C GLU A 490 -10.15 2.94 28.89
N TYR A 491 -8.87 3.25 29.05
CA TYR A 491 -8.40 4.63 29.01
C TYR A 491 -7.18 4.79 28.10
N PRO A 492 -6.92 6.01 27.56
CA PRO A 492 -5.76 6.27 26.73
C PRO A 492 -4.46 6.16 27.54
N MET A 493 -3.55 5.29 27.07
CA MET A 493 -2.18 5.17 27.56
C MET A 493 -1.20 5.51 26.43
N ALA A 494 -0.21 6.36 26.69
CA ALA A 494 0.83 6.71 25.72
C ALA A 494 2.14 5.98 25.98
N TYR A 495 2.71 5.36 24.94
CA TYR A 495 4.11 5.03 24.87
C TYR A 495 4.85 6.15 24.16
N VAL A 496 5.87 6.71 24.81
CA VAL A 496 6.60 7.90 24.34
C VAL A 496 8.08 7.59 24.16
N VAL A 497 8.62 7.95 23.00
CA VAL A 497 10.06 7.97 22.74
C VAL A 497 10.55 9.40 22.92
N ARG A 498 11.41 9.64 23.91
CA ARG A 498 12.04 10.93 24.15
C ARG A 498 13.09 11.25 23.09
N LYS A 499 13.32 12.53 22.83
CA LYS A 499 14.54 12.94 22.12
C LYS A 499 15.77 12.74 22.99
N ALA A 500 16.95 12.59 22.37
CA ALA A 500 18.21 12.47 23.10
C ALA A 500 18.40 13.69 24.03
N GLY A 501 18.77 13.41 25.28
CA GLY A 501 18.98 14.44 26.31
C GLY A 501 17.70 15.00 26.97
N SER A 502 16.50 14.53 26.59
CA SER A 502 15.25 14.97 27.20
C SER A 502 15.03 14.30 28.57
N ASN A 503 14.61 15.14 29.55
CA ASN A 503 14.18 14.72 30.88
C ASN A 503 12.64 14.81 31.06
N LEU A 504 11.88 14.81 29.95
CA LEU A 504 10.42 14.91 29.96
C LEU A 504 9.81 13.85 30.91
N SER A 505 9.00 14.28 31.87
CA SER A 505 8.34 13.39 32.82
C SER A 505 6.99 12.87 32.31
N GLU A 506 6.47 11.78 32.88
CA GLU A 506 5.13 11.27 32.57
C GLU A 506 4.05 12.30 32.88
N GLY A 507 4.17 13.01 34.01
CA GLY A 507 3.25 14.07 34.38
C GLY A 507 3.22 15.20 33.36
N ALA A 508 4.39 15.66 32.90
CA ALA A 508 4.47 16.72 31.89
C ALA A 508 3.81 16.33 30.55
N VAL A 509 3.96 15.05 30.13
CA VAL A 509 3.26 14.53 28.95
C VAL A 509 1.74 14.53 29.15
N MET A 510 1.26 14.08 30.31
CA MET A 510 -0.17 14.06 30.64
C MET A 510 -0.75 15.47 30.69
N ASP A 511 -0.06 16.41 31.34
CA ASP A 511 -0.49 17.80 31.46
C ASP A 511 -0.51 18.53 30.11
N PHE A 512 0.47 18.26 29.25
CA PHE A 512 0.52 18.82 27.90
C PHE A 512 -0.72 18.42 27.09
N VAL A 513 -1.15 17.17 27.16
CA VAL A 513 -2.37 16.71 26.48
C VAL A 513 -3.62 17.24 27.20
N ALA A 514 -3.66 17.19 28.53
CA ALA A 514 -4.84 17.56 29.32
C ALA A 514 -5.30 18.98 29.08
N GLY A 515 -4.40 19.91 28.77
CA GLY A 515 -4.70 21.31 28.47
C GLY A 515 -5.31 21.52 27.06
N GLN A 516 -5.30 20.52 26.20
CA GLN A 516 -5.65 20.67 24.78
C GLN A 516 -6.80 19.78 24.31
N VAL A 517 -7.28 18.87 25.17
CA VAL A 517 -8.32 17.90 24.79
C VAL A 517 -9.46 17.86 25.81
N ALA A 518 -10.63 17.38 25.38
CA ALA A 518 -11.75 17.13 26.25
C ALA A 518 -11.39 16.13 27.38
N PRO A 519 -12.01 16.21 28.57
CA PRO A 519 -11.66 15.38 29.73
C PRO A 519 -11.64 13.88 29.48
N TYR A 520 -12.51 13.37 28.62
CA TYR A 520 -12.57 11.93 28.27
C TYR A 520 -11.43 11.48 27.35
N LYS A 521 -10.75 12.39 26.65
CA LYS A 521 -9.59 12.12 25.79
C LYS A 521 -8.25 12.18 26.52
N LYS A 522 -8.21 12.62 27.77
CA LYS A 522 -6.96 12.78 28.53
C LYS A 522 -6.20 11.46 28.65
N ILE A 523 -4.90 11.50 28.41
CA ILE A 523 -3.99 10.39 28.68
C ILE A 523 -3.94 10.16 30.20
N ARG A 524 -4.09 8.91 30.62
CA ARG A 524 -4.14 8.51 32.04
C ARG A 524 -2.87 7.78 32.48
N ARG A 525 -2.09 7.31 31.54
CA ARG A 525 -0.84 6.59 31.80
C ARG A 525 0.16 6.86 30.69
N VAL A 526 1.42 7.03 31.07
CA VAL A 526 2.54 7.20 30.14
C VAL A 526 3.60 6.16 30.46
N ALA A 527 4.26 5.63 29.46
CA ALA A 527 5.48 4.84 29.62
C ALA A 527 6.50 5.27 28.58
N PHE A 528 7.76 5.37 28.98
CA PHE A 528 8.85 5.66 28.05
C PHE A 528 9.43 4.38 27.48
N ILE A 529 9.73 4.40 26.19
CA ILE A 529 10.24 3.27 25.42
C ILE A 529 11.33 3.75 24.45
N ALA A 530 12.26 2.87 24.10
CA ALA A 530 13.37 3.21 23.19
C ALA A 530 12.89 3.43 21.74
N SER A 531 11.89 2.66 21.28
CA SER A 531 11.29 2.80 19.96
C SER A 531 9.86 2.28 19.95
N ILE A 532 9.00 2.88 19.11
CA ILE A 532 7.65 2.37 18.85
C ILE A 532 7.72 1.22 17.84
N PRO A 533 7.18 0.03 18.18
CA PRO A 533 7.11 -1.08 17.24
C PRO A 533 6.19 -0.74 16.06
N LYS A 534 6.74 -0.81 14.85
CA LYS A 534 6.04 -0.54 13.59
C LYS A 534 6.34 -1.64 12.58
N ASN A 535 5.39 -1.93 11.72
CA ASN A 535 5.66 -2.76 10.56
C ASN A 535 6.44 -1.97 9.49
N GLN A 536 6.83 -2.64 8.39
CA GLN A 536 7.59 -2.00 7.30
C GLN A 536 6.81 -0.90 6.55
N SER A 537 5.47 -0.94 6.58
CA SER A 537 4.64 0.14 6.04
C SER A 537 4.49 1.32 7.01
N GLY A 538 5.20 1.30 8.15
CA GLY A 538 5.16 2.36 9.16
C GLY A 538 3.96 2.32 10.09
N LYS A 539 3.11 1.30 10.00
CA LYS A 539 1.93 1.13 10.86
C LYS A 539 2.35 0.65 12.26
N ILE A 540 1.86 1.35 13.28
CA ILE A 540 2.09 0.99 14.69
C ILE A 540 1.51 -0.39 15.00
N LEU A 541 2.29 -1.23 15.66
CA LEU A 541 1.88 -2.56 16.12
C LEU A 541 1.26 -2.45 17.53
N ARG A 542 0.04 -1.85 17.60
CA ARG A 542 -0.63 -1.56 18.87
C ARG A 542 -0.89 -2.81 19.72
N LYS A 543 -1.12 -3.96 19.08
CA LYS A 543 -1.33 -5.23 19.80
C LYS A 543 -0.12 -5.60 20.65
N ASP A 544 1.09 -5.41 20.12
CA ASP A 544 2.34 -5.72 20.84
C ASP A 544 2.52 -4.76 22.02
N LEU A 545 2.16 -3.48 21.84
CA LEU A 545 2.19 -2.48 22.90
C LEU A 545 1.15 -2.75 24.00
N VAL A 546 -0.06 -3.19 23.65
CA VAL A 546 -1.10 -3.59 24.61
C VAL A 546 -0.61 -4.80 25.41
N GLN A 547 -0.03 -5.81 24.74
CA GLN A 547 0.53 -6.98 25.40
C GLN A 547 1.67 -6.59 26.34
N LEU A 548 2.56 -5.68 25.92
CA LEU A 548 3.64 -5.16 26.75
C LEU A 548 3.10 -4.40 27.99
N ALA A 549 2.03 -3.64 27.83
CA ALA A 549 1.41 -2.91 28.94
C ALA A 549 0.75 -3.83 29.96
N THR A 550 0.09 -4.90 29.49
CA THR A 550 -0.67 -5.83 30.34
C THR A 550 0.21 -6.94 30.95
N SER A 551 1.36 -7.28 30.34
CA SER A 551 2.31 -8.27 30.90
C SER A 551 3.06 -7.78 32.14
N LYS A 552 2.97 -6.48 32.47
CA LYS A 552 3.55 -5.86 33.68
C LYS A 552 2.54 -5.65 34.82
N LEU A 553 1.31 -6.13 34.65
CA LEU A 553 0.28 -6.24 35.68
C LEU A 553 0.31 -7.62 36.33
#